data_f15fdf2f09cf36bbaadfb3b2db3c5b29
#
_entry.id   f15fdf2f09cf36bbaadfb3b2db3c5b29
#
_cell.length_a   1.000
_cell.length_b   1.000
_cell.length_c   1.000
_cell.angle_alpha   90.00
_cell.angle_beta   90.00
_cell.angle_gamma   90.00
#
_symmetry.space_group_name_H-M   'P 1'
#
loop_
_entity.id
_entity.type
_entity.pdbx_description
1 polymer ?
#
loop_
_entity_poly.entity_id
_entity_poly.type
_entity_poly.pdbx_seq_one_letter_code
_entity_poly.pdbx_strand_id
1 'polypeptide(L)'
;MNVRAWSVSLLLFLSTVTAVGQTVNRYLNTPLPKEWEESGEVFQQTLPVDDHWWKSFQDTRLDSLIALAVDRNYSVAMAINRIAAARANLWAERGNFFPSIGLNAGWTRQETSGNTSTLPQSTDHYYDAALSMSWEIDVFGSIRKRVKAQKENFAASKEEYAAVMVSLASEVASAYINLRELQQELEVVNKNVASQEEVLKITEVRYNTGLVAKLDVAQAKSVLYSTSGTQMALYSRISFCHSSHRSRHGYATKITTVNILFALCNARARFGSSRNGWVILT
;
A
#
# COMPACT_ATOMS: atom_id res chain seq x y z
N MET A 1 -3.76 25.64 62.95
CA MET A 1 -3.55 25.15 61.57
C MET A 1 -4.83 25.35 60.82
N ASN A 2 -4.85 26.23 59.79
CA ASN A 2 -6.09 26.77 59.22
C ASN A 2 -6.74 25.80 58.22
N VAL A 3 -7.73 25.04 58.62
CA VAL A 3 -8.55 24.16 57.78
C VAL A 3 -9.23 24.93 56.61
N ARG A 4 -9.51 26.24 56.82
CA ARG A 4 -10.08 27.14 55.81
C ARG A 4 -9.15 27.41 54.63
N ALA A 5 -7.82 27.38 54.80
CA ALA A 5 -6.86 27.60 53.73
C ALA A 5 -6.75 26.37 52.81
N TRP A 6 -6.91 25.18 53.35
CA TRP A 6 -6.86 23.93 52.58
C TRP A 6 -8.10 23.72 51.72
N SER A 7 -9.29 24.15 52.21
CA SER A 7 -10.53 24.05 51.42
C SER A 7 -10.55 25.00 50.22
N VAL A 8 -9.99 26.20 50.36
CA VAL A 8 -9.89 27.16 49.25
C VAL A 8 -8.87 26.69 48.20
N SER A 9 -7.74 26.12 48.64
CA SER A 9 -6.73 25.56 47.72
C SER A 9 -7.27 24.33 46.92
N LEU A 10 -8.05 23.47 47.56
CA LEU A 10 -8.68 22.31 46.93
C LEU A 10 -9.74 22.73 45.89
N LEU A 11 -10.55 23.78 46.22
CA LEU A 11 -11.54 24.33 45.29
C LEU A 11 -10.90 25.01 44.06
N LEU A 12 -9.79 25.72 44.24
CA LEU A 12 -9.03 26.28 43.13
C LEU A 12 -8.40 25.22 42.25
N PHE A 13 -7.90 24.12 42.82
CA PHE A 13 -7.34 23.01 42.05
C PHE A 13 -8.43 22.28 41.27
N LEU A 14 -9.63 22.08 41.83
CA LEU A 14 -10.77 21.49 41.17
C LEU A 14 -11.28 22.33 39.99
N SER A 15 -11.26 23.68 40.13
CA SER A 15 -11.66 24.61 39.06
C SER A 15 -10.70 24.63 37.88
N THR A 16 -9.39 24.49 38.12
CA THR A 16 -8.40 24.42 37.04
C THR A 16 -8.48 23.11 36.23
N VAL A 17 -8.77 21.99 36.89
CA VAL A 17 -8.93 20.70 36.20
C VAL A 17 -10.18 20.69 35.30
N THR A 18 -11.28 21.34 35.74
CA THR A 18 -12.48 21.44 34.89
C THR A 18 -12.29 22.39 33.71
N ALA A 19 -11.53 23.47 33.85
CA ALA A 19 -11.25 24.39 32.74
C ALA A 19 -10.40 23.76 31.64
N VAL A 20 -9.40 22.93 31.98
CA VAL A 20 -8.56 22.22 31.00
C VAL A 20 -9.39 21.16 30.29
N GLY A 21 -10.29 20.44 30.97
CA GLY A 21 -11.19 19.46 30.35
C GLY A 21 -12.16 20.06 29.34
N GLN A 22 -12.62 21.29 29.56
CA GLN A 22 -13.54 21.98 28.64
C GLN A 22 -12.84 22.48 27.35
N THR A 23 -11.58 22.89 27.44
CA THR A 23 -10.82 23.34 26.26
C THR A 23 -10.51 22.18 25.33
N VAL A 24 -10.12 21.02 25.83
CA VAL A 24 -9.85 19.82 25.02
C VAL A 24 -11.13 19.34 24.32
N ASN A 25 -12.28 19.38 25.01
CA ASN A 25 -13.56 18.95 24.42
C ASN A 25 -14.04 19.91 23.32
N ARG A 26 -13.63 21.18 23.34
CA ARG A 26 -13.98 22.18 22.31
C ARG A 26 -13.30 21.87 20.98
N TYR A 27 -12.06 21.43 20.98
CA TYR A 27 -11.34 21.04 19.75
C TYR A 27 -11.86 19.74 19.13
N LEU A 28 -12.36 18.81 19.97
CA LEU A 28 -12.91 17.52 19.50
C LEU A 28 -14.33 17.65 18.95
N ASN A 29 -15.07 18.71 19.33
CA ASN A 29 -16.46 18.93 18.92
C ASN A 29 -16.63 20.08 17.91
N THR A 30 -15.54 20.59 17.33
CA THR A 30 -15.67 21.57 16.24
C THR A 30 -16.29 20.84 15.05
N PRO A 31 -17.52 21.20 14.64
CA PRO A 31 -18.10 20.57 13.46
C PRO A 31 -17.23 20.90 12.25
N LEU A 32 -16.84 19.87 11.51
CA LEU A 32 -16.18 20.08 10.23
C LEU A 32 -17.07 20.95 9.35
N PRO A 33 -16.50 21.89 8.58
CA PRO A 33 -17.26 22.64 7.59
C PRO A 33 -18.04 21.66 6.71
N LYS A 34 -19.33 21.89 6.55
CA LYS A 34 -20.17 21.03 5.73
C LYS A 34 -19.87 21.17 4.24
N GLU A 35 -19.20 22.23 3.86
CA GLU A 35 -18.86 22.57 2.49
C GLU A 35 -17.42 23.07 2.43
N TRP A 36 -16.70 22.72 1.39
CA TRP A 36 -15.40 23.29 1.08
C TRP A 36 -15.58 24.72 0.58
N GLU A 37 -14.78 25.68 1.02
CA GLU A 37 -14.92 27.11 0.62
C GLU A 37 -14.83 27.32 -0.90
N GLU A 38 -14.22 26.40 -1.64
CA GLU A 38 -14.10 26.41 -3.10
C GLU A 38 -15.09 25.49 -3.82
N SER A 39 -16.06 24.93 -3.10
CA SER A 39 -17.07 24.06 -3.71
C SER A 39 -18.10 24.85 -4.52
N GLY A 40 -17.77 25.15 -5.78
CA GLY A 40 -18.80 25.39 -6.77
C GLY A 40 -19.72 24.17 -6.90
N GLU A 41 -20.88 24.33 -7.51
CA GLU A 41 -21.97 23.35 -7.64
C GLU A 41 -21.57 21.92 -8.06
N VAL A 42 -20.34 21.75 -8.58
CA VAL A 42 -19.79 20.47 -9.05
C VAL A 42 -19.40 19.52 -7.90
N PHE A 43 -19.13 20.02 -6.67
CA PHE A 43 -18.67 19.20 -5.53
C PHE A 43 -19.76 18.85 -4.50
N GLN A 44 -21.02 19.26 -4.73
CA GLN A 44 -22.13 18.96 -3.81
C GLN A 44 -22.63 17.50 -3.87
N GLN A 45 -22.21 16.73 -4.87
CA GLN A 45 -22.44 15.30 -4.86
C GLN A 45 -21.28 14.64 -4.11
N THR A 46 -21.52 14.22 -2.87
CA THR A 46 -20.76 13.14 -2.26
C THR A 46 -20.99 11.91 -3.15
N LEU A 47 -20.19 11.83 -4.20
CA LEU A 47 -20.11 10.59 -4.97
C LEU A 47 -19.70 9.51 -3.98
N PRO A 48 -20.49 8.45 -3.79
CA PRO A 48 -20.03 7.31 -3.01
C PRO A 48 -18.69 6.92 -3.62
N VAL A 49 -17.65 6.80 -2.78
CA VAL A 49 -16.35 6.30 -3.24
C VAL A 49 -16.63 4.91 -3.81
N ASP A 50 -16.70 4.83 -5.14
CA ASP A 50 -16.88 3.55 -5.80
C ASP A 50 -15.58 2.76 -5.61
N ASP A 51 -15.64 1.72 -4.80
CA ASP A 51 -14.51 0.82 -4.56
C ASP A 51 -13.97 0.20 -5.86
N HIS A 52 -14.71 0.35 -6.97
CA HIS A 52 -14.38 -0.20 -8.28
C HIS A 52 -14.34 0.88 -9.38
N TRP A 53 -13.88 2.09 -9.05
CA TRP A 53 -13.82 3.25 -9.95
C TRP A 53 -13.18 2.97 -11.32
N TRP A 54 -12.25 2.00 -11.42
CA TRP A 54 -11.60 1.62 -12.67
C TRP A 54 -12.55 0.95 -13.68
N LYS A 55 -13.69 0.44 -13.25
CA LYS A 55 -14.73 -0.11 -14.15
C LYS A 55 -15.33 0.94 -15.07
N SER A 56 -15.23 2.23 -14.72
CA SER A 56 -15.63 3.33 -15.57
C SER A 56 -14.87 3.38 -16.90
N PHE A 57 -13.68 2.81 -16.97
CA PHE A 57 -12.90 2.66 -18.22
C PHE A 57 -13.45 1.60 -19.17
N GLN A 58 -14.38 0.76 -18.74
CA GLN A 58 -15.01 -0.31 -19.54
C GLN A 58 -13.99 -1.24 -20.24
N ASP A 59 -12.83 -1.44 -19.64
CA ASP A 59 -11.77 -2.30 -20.17
C ASP A 59 -11.64 -3.59 -19.34
N THR A 60 -12.13 -4.70 -19.91
CA THR A 60 -12.11 -6.04 -19.27
C THR A 60 -10.68 -6.54 -18.98
N ARG A 61 -9.68 -6.03 -19.71
CA ARG A 61 -8.27 -6.37 -19.47
C ARG A 61 -7.76 -5.69 -18.22
N LEU A 62 -8.10 -4.42 -18.03
CA LEU A 62 -7.78 -3.69 -16.81
C LEU A 62 -8.42 -4.35 -15.59
N ASP A 63 -9.68 -4.75 -15.69
CA ASP A 63 -10.39 -5.47 -14.62
C ASP A 63 -9.67 -6.76 -14.22
N SER A 64 -9.29 -7.57 -15.22
CA SER A 64 -8.59 -8.84 -14.97
C SER A 64 -7.21 -8.63 -14.34
N LEU A 65 -6.52 -7.55 -14.71
CA LEU A 65 -5.22 -7.20 -14.16
C LEU A 65 -5.30 -6.77 -12.70
N ILE A 66 -6.27 -5.92 -12.38
CA ILE A 66 -6.48 -5.48 -11.00
C ILE A 66 -6.88 -6.67 -10.13
N ALA A 67 -7.78 -7.53 -10.59
CA ALA A 67 -8.16 -8.74 -9.86
C ALA A 67 -6.95 -9.65 -9.58
N LEU A 68 -6.09 -9.87 -10.57
CA LEU A 68 -4.87 -10.66 -10.39
C LEU A 68 -3.86 -9.98 -9.47
N ALA A 69 -3.75 -8.64 -9.52
CA ALA A 69 -2.88 -7.88 -8.65
C ALA A 69 -3.32 -8.01 -7.18
N VAL A 70 -4.61 -7.89 -6.91
CA VAL A 70 -5.18 -8.04 -5.57
C VAL A 70 -4.91 -9.43 -5.00
N ASP A 71 -5.12 -10.48 -5.80
CA ASP A 71 -4.92 -11.87 -5.36
C ASP A 71 -3.46 -12.17 -4.98
N ARG A 72 -2.49 -11.55 -5.66
CA ARG A 72 -1.07 -11.87 -5.50
C ARG A 72 -0.25 -10.82 -4.76
N ASN A 73 -0.85 -9.76 -4.27
CA ASN A 73 -0.13 -8.67 -3.64
C ASN A 73 0.10 -8.93 -2.14
N TYR A 74 1.36 -8.93 -1.72
CA TYR A 74 1.72 -9.11 -0.31
C TYR A 74 1.27 -7.95 0.59
N SER A 75 1.13 -6.72 0.07
CA SER A 75 0.63 -5.59 0.87
C SER A 75 -0.84 -5.78 1.22
N VAL A 76 -1.64 -6.35 0.32
CA VAL A 76 -3.02 -6.74 0.60
C VAL A 76 -3.07 -7.84 1.65
N ALA A 77 -2.23 -8.89 1.52
CA ALA A 77 -2.13 -9.95 2.51
C ALA A 77 -1.69 -9.42 3.89
N MET A 78 -0.74 -8.47 3.94
CA MET A 78 -0.34 -7.80 5.19
C MET A 78 -1.49 -7.00 5.80
N ALA A 79 -2.26 -6.27 5.02
CA ALA A 79 -3.39 -5.50 5.51
C ALA A 79 -4.47 -6.42 6.12
N ILE A 80 -4.77 -7.55 5.49
CA ILE A 80 -5.67 -8.58 6.02
C ILE A 80 -5.17 -9.12 7.38
N ASN A 81 -3.87 -9.42 7.48
CA ASN A 81 -3.28 -9.89 8.72
C ASN A 81 -3.30 -8.81 9.82
N ARG A 82 -3.15 -7.51 9.48
CA ARG A 82 -3.30 -6.39 10.43
C ARG A 82 -4.73 -6.32 10.98
N ILE A 83 -5.74 -6.52 10.14
CA ILE A 83 -7.13 -6.60 10.59
C ILE A 83 -7.32 -7.76 11.58
N ALA A 84 -6.74 -8.93 11.29
CA ALA A 84 -6.80 -10.09 12.19
C ALA A 84 -6.11 -9.80 13.53
N ALA A 85 -4.93 -9.16 13.50
CA ALA A 85 -4.20 -8.75 14.70
C ALA A 85 -4.98 -7.70 15.53
N ALA A 86 -5.54 -6.68 14.89
CA ALA A 86 -6.36 -5.68 15.57
C ALA A 86 -7.61 -6.29 16.20
N ARG A 87 -8.24 -7.27 15.54
CA ARG A 87 -9.34 -8.06 16.11
C ARG A 87 -8.90 -8.84 17.34
N ALA A 88 -7.76 -9.52 17.29
CA ALA A 88 -7.22 -10.28 18.41
C ALA A 88 -6.91 -9.37 19.62
N ASN A 89 -6.33 -8.19 19.39
CA ASN A 89 -6.07 -7.19 20.41
C ASN A 89 -7.37 -6.69 21.07
N LEU A 90 -8.43 -6.47 20.28
CA LEU A 90 -9.74 -6.11 20.81
C LEU A 90 -10.31 -7.25 21.72
N TRP A 91 -10.16 -8.50 21.33
CA TRP A 91 -10.59 -9.63 22.14
C TRP A 91 -9.74 -9.77 23.42
N ALA A 92 -8.44 -9.57 23.34
CA ALA A 92 -7.55 -9.58 24.49
C ALA A 92 -7.94 -8.50 25.50
N GLU A 93 -8.20 -7.27 25.02
CA GLU A 93 -8.62 -6.18 25.90
C GLU A 93 -9.99 -6.42 26.55
N ARG A 94 -10.92 -7.07 25.83
CA ARG A 94 -12.21 -7.51 26.40
C ARG A 94 -12.03 -8.56 27.48
N GLY A 95 -10.97 -9.37 27.40
CA GLY A 95 -10.61 -10.36 28.41
C GLY A 95 -10.41 -9.74 29.80
N ASN A 96 -9.96 -8.48 29.86
CA ASN A 96 -9.75 -7.75 31.11
C ASN A 96 -11.04 -7.46 31.92
N PHE A 97 -12.23 -7.66 31.33
CA PHE A 97 -13.48 -7.62 32.09
C PHE A 97 -13.69 -8.85 32.98
N PHE A 98 -12.98 -9.95 32.72
CA PHE A 98 -13.10 -11.21 33.44
C PHE A 98 -11.93 -11.42 34.38
N PRO A 99 -12.12 -12.18 35.46
CA PRO A 99 -11.01 -12.53 36.33
C PRO A 99 -9.97 -13.40 35.60
N SER A 100 -8.69 -13.13 35.85
CA SER A 100 -7.61 -13.99 35.44
C SER A 100 -7.36 -15.08 36.47
N ILE A 101 -7.28 -16.32 36.03
CA ILE A 101 -7.00 -17.48 36.87
C ILE A 101 -5.66 -18.06 36.47
N GLY A 102 -4.73 -18.13 37.42
CA GLY A 102 -3.41 -18.72 37.26
C GLY A 102 -3.25 -19.99 38.11
N LEU A 103 -2.70 -21.02 37.53
CA LEU A 103 -2.26 -22.22 38.25
C LEU A 103 -0.74 -22.30 38.14
N ASN A 104 -0.07 -22.29 39.28
CA ASN A 104 1.37 -22.49 39.37
C ASN A 104 1.61 -23.82 40.09
N ALA A 105 2.51 -24.64 39.54
CA ALA A 105 3.00 -25.85 40.20
C ALA A 105 4.53 -25.86 40.05
N GLY A 106 5.18 -26.07 41.15
CA GLY A 106 6.65 -26.10 41.23
C GLY A 106 7.16 -27.33 41.90
N TRP A 107 8.34 -27.74 41.52
CA TRP A 107 9.17 -28.72 42.22
C TRP A 107 10.56 -28.15 42.39
N THR A 108 11.03 -28.10 43.62
CA THR A 108 12.34 -27.58 44.00
C THR A 108 13.08 -28.61 44.77
N ARG A 109 14.30 -28.93 44.35
CA ARG A 109 15.30 -29.68 45.12
C ARG A 109 16.29 -28.69 45.67
N GLN A 110 16.39 -28.67 47.02
CA GLN A 110 17.32 -27.83 47.73
C GLN A 110 18.33 -28.69 48.49
N GLU A 111 19.60 -28.44 48.31
CA GLU A 111 20.66 -29.08 49.06
C GLU A 111 21.33 -28.04 49.96
N THR A 112 21.31 -28.26 51.25
CA THR A 112 21.92 -27.39 52.26
C THR A 112 23.40 -27.81 52.46
N SER A 113 24.31 -26.84 52.23
CA SER A 113 25.74 -27.10 52.41
C SER A 113 26.09 -27.20 53.90
N GLY A 114 26.75 -28.28 54.31
CA GLY A 114 27.20 -28.46 55.69
C GLY A 114 28.32 -27.48 56.10
N ASN A 115 28.89 -26.71 55.18
CA ASN A 115 29.94 -25.72 55.47
C ASN A 115 29.43 -24.33 55.82
N THR A 116 28.15 -24.02 55.52
CA THR A 116 27.56 -22.68 55.70
C THR A 116 26.50 -22.61 56.77
N SER A 117 26.05 -23.73 57.33
CA SER A 117 25.03 -23.77 58.37
C SER A 117 25.47 -24.71 59.53
N THR A 118 24.99 -24.46 60.73
CA THR A 118 25.12 -25.33 61.91
C THR A 118 24.27 -26.59 61.82
N LEU A 119 23.54 -26.76 60.75
CA LEU A 119 22.68 -27.91 60.47
C LEU A 119 23.46 -28.92 59.59
N PRO A 120 23.22 -30.24 59.76
CA PRO A 120 23.85 -31.25 58.90
C PRO A 120 23.38 -31.07 57.46
N GLN A 121 24.23 -31.47 56.53
CA GLN A 121 23.87 -31.47 55.09
C GLN A 121 22.59 -32.28 54.87
N SER A 122 21.61 -31.68 54.27
CA SER A 122 20.32 -32.33 53.93
C SER A 122 19.95 -31.98 52.46
N THR A 123 19.27 -32.94 51.83
CA THR A 123 18.66 -32.75 50.54
C THR A 123 17.16 -32.81 50.71
N ASP A 124 16.50 -31.69 50.47
CA ASP A 124 15.05 -31.57 50.66
C ASP A 124 14.35 -31.40 49.30
N HIS A 125 13.19 -31.97 49.17
CA HIS A 125 12.30 -31.87 48.01
C HIS A 125 11.04 -31.13 48.40
N TYR A 126 10.78 -29.99 47.72
CA TYR A 126 9.61 -29.20 47.94
C TYR A 126 8.70 -29.29 46.70
N TYR A 127 7.44 -29.55 46.94
CA TYR A 127 6.37 -29.51 45.95
C TYR A 127 5.41 -28.40 46.33
N ASP A 128 5.18 -27.47 45.45
CA ASP A 128 4.25 -26.38 45.62
C ASP A 128 3.22 -26.39 44.51
N ALA A 129 1.96 -26.12 44.89
CA ALA A 129 0.87 -25.90 43.95
C ALA A 129 0.03 -24.74 44.48
N ALA A 130 -0.16 -23.72 43.63
CA ALA A 130 -0.94 -22.55 44.00
C ALA A 130 -1.94 -22.21 42.90
N LEU A 131 -3.18 -21.99 43.25
CA LEU A 131 -4.23 -21.41 42.43
C LEU A 131 -4.36 -19.92 42.81
N SER A 132 -4.20 -19.04 41.86
CA SER A 132 -4.35 -17.60 42.04
C SER A 132 -5.50 -17.09 41.19
N MET A 133 -6.23 -16.12 41.68
CA MET A 133 -7.27 -15.40 40.95
C MET A 133 -7.08 -13.90 41.18
N SER A 134 -7.06 -13.15 40.10
CA SER A 134 -6.97 -11.69 40.12
C SER A 134 -8.07 -11.09 39.27
N TRP A 135 -8.79 -10.13 39.82
CA TRP A 135 -9.87 -9.43 39.12
C TRP A 135 -9.86 -7.94 39.47
N GLU A 136 -9.86 -7.09 38.44
CA GLU A 136 -9.98 -5.65 38.58
C GLU A 136 -11.38 -5.20 38.15
N ILE A 137 -12.16 -4.68 39.13
CA ILE A 137 -13.50 -4.17 38.86
C ILE A 137 -13.40 -2.77 38.25
N ASP A 138 -13.96 -2.56 37.06
CA ASP A 138 -13.90 -1.29 36.31
C ASP A 138 -14.87 -0.23 36.86
N VAL A 139 -14.61 0.30 38.06
CA VAL A 139 -15.44 1.31 38.73
C VAL A 139 -15.39 2.64 37.95
N PHE A 140 -14.21 3.06 37.51
CA PHE A 140 -13.98 4.35 36.84
C PHE A 140 -14.06 4.28 35.30
N GLY A 141 -14.35 3.13 34.74
CA GLY A 141 -14.52 2.94 33.30
C GLY A 141 -13.20 2.92 32.49
N SER A 142 -12.08 2.62 33.13
CA SER A 142 -10.77 2.51 32.47
C SER A 142 -10.75 1.40 31.43
N ILE A 143 -11.19 0.19 31.82
CA ILE A 143 -11.24 -0.98 30.93
C ILE A 143 -12.21 -0.71 29.76
N ARG A 144 -13.40 -0.15 30.06
CA ARG A 144 -14.39 0.24 29.04
C ARG A 144 -13.81 1.20 28.01
N LYS A 145 -13.03 2.20 28.43
CA LYS A 145 -12.38 3.17 27.52
C LYS A 145 -11.30 2.51 26.69
N ARG A 146 -10.49 1.60 27.26
CA ARG A 146 -9.49 0.82 26.51
C ARG A 146 -10.13 -0.08 25.46
N VAL A 147 -11.20 -0.78 25.80
CA VAL A 147 -11.96 -1.61 24.86
C VAL A 147 -12.55 -0.76 23.73
N LYS A 148 -13.09 0.44 24.06
CA LYS A 148 -13.57 1.38 23.05
C LYS A 148 -12.44 1.82 22.12
N ALA A 149 -11.28 2.18 22.66
CA ALA A 149 -10.11 2.55 21.85
C ALA A 149 -9.66 1.43 20.91
N GLN A 150 -9.62 0.17 21.38
CA GLN A 150 -9.28 -0.98 20.55
C GLN A 150 -10.37 -1.29 19.50
N LYS A 151 -11.62 -0.99 19.79
CA LYS A 151 -12.70 -1.09 18.80
C LYS A 151 -12.51 -0.11 17.65
N GLU A 152 -12.13 1.13 17.95
CA GLU A 152 -11.84 2.16 16.94
C GLU A 152 -10.54 1.82 16.15
N ASN A 153 -9.51 1.28 16.80
CA ASN A 153 -8.31 0.75 16.13
C ASN A 153 -8.64 -0.39 15.15
N PHE A 154 -9.57 -1.27 15.53
CA PHE A 154 -10.04 -2.32 14.62
C PHE A 154 -10.84 -1.75 13.44
N ALA A 155 -11.63 -0.70 13.65
CA ALA A 155 -12.31 0.00 12.56
C ALA A 155 -11.28 0.67 11.63
N ALA A 156 -10.30 1.39 12.19
CA ALA A 156 -9.22 2.03 11.44
C ALA A 156 -8.43 1.03 10.57
N SER A 157 -8.16 -0.18 11.08
CA SER A 157 -7.45 -1.19 10.29
C SER A 157 -8.23 -1.68 9.06
N LYS A 158 -9.55 -1.57 9.06
CA LYS A 158 -10.38 -1.86 7.87
C LYS A 158 -10.29 -0.74 6.82
N GLU A 159 -10.28 0.50 7.29
CA GLU A 159 -10.10 1.65 6.39
C GLU A 159 -8.68 1.68 5.78
N GLU A 160 -7.66 1.28 6.55
CA GLU A 160 -6.30 1.06 6.02
C GLU A 160 -6.27 0.01 4.90
N TYR A 161 -7.03 -1.07 5.04
CA TYR A 161 -7.15 -2.07 3.98
C TYR A 161 -7.80 -1.46 2.72
N ALA A 162 -8.87 -0.68 2.86
CA ALA A 162 -9.50 0.01 1.74
C ALA A 162 -8.52 0.98 1.05
N ALA A 163 -7.73 1.72 1.83
CA ALA A 163 -6.69 2.60 1.30
C ALA A 163 -5.61 1.84 0.50
N VAL A 164 -5.18 0.67 0.98
CA VAL A 164 -4.23 -0.21 0.25
C VAL A 164 -4.85 -0.68 -1.06
N MET A 165 -6.12 -1.04 -1.09
CA MET A 165 -6.84 -1.46 -2.30
C MET A 165 -6.91 -0.35 -3.35
N VAL A 166 -7.28 0.86 -2.93
CA VAL A 166 -7.35 2.04 -3.83
C VAL A 166 -5.96 2.37 -4.39
N SER A 167 -4.93 2.36 -3.53
CA SER A 167 -3.55 2.63 -3.95
C SER A 167 -3.06 1.61 -4.97
N LEU A 168 -3.29 0.32 -4.73
CA LEU A 168 -2.91 -0.76 -5.64
C LEU A 168 -3.64 -0.64 -6.98
N ALA A 169 -4.94 -0.43 -6.95
CA ALA A 169 -5.74 -0.27 -8.17
C ALA A 169 -5.25 0.94 -9.00
N SER A 170 -4.93 2.05 -8.34
CA SER A 170 -4.40 3.26 -8.98
C SER A 170 -3.02 3.02 -9.60
N GLU A 171 -2.13 2.30 -8.93
CA GLU A 171 -0.80 1.95 -9.46
C GLU A 171 -0.91 1.05 -10.70
N VAL A 172 -1.77 0.04 -10.65
CA VAL A 172 -2.01 -0.87 -11.78
C VAL A 172 -2.63 -0.14 -12.97
N ALA A 173 -3.66 0.68 -12.72
CA ALA A 173 -4.32 1.46 -13.76
C ALA A 173 -3.36 2.45 -14.44
N SER A 174 -2.57 3.19 -13.66
CA SER A 174 -1.57 4.14 -14.19
C SER A 174 -0.51 3.43 -15.04
N ALA A 175 -0.01 2.28 -14.57
CA ALA A 175 0.95 1.50 -15.33
C ALA A 175 0.36 0.95 -16.64
N TYR A 176 -0.90 0.52 -16.61
CA TYR A 176 -1.61 0.03 -17.79
C TYR A 176 -1.84 1.14 -18.82
N ILE A 177 -2.29 2.33 -18.39
CA ILE A 177 -2.52 3.49 -19.26
C ILE A 177 -1.20 3.92 -19.91
N ASN A 178 -0.13 4.03 -19.13
CA ASN A 178 1.22 4.36 -19.64
C ASN A 178 1.68 3.36 -20.71
N LEU A 179 1.46 2.08 -20.51
CA LEU A 179 1.79 1.06 -21.49
C LEU A 179 0.98 1.24 -22.79
N ARG A 180 -0.31 1.54 -22.66
CA ARG A 180 -1.20 1.78 -23.82
C ARG A 180 -0.77 3.02 -24.61
N GLU A 181 -0.39 4.09 -23.90
CA GLU A 181 0.16 5.31 -24.48
C GLU A 181 1.41 5.01 -25.32
N LEU A 182 2.42 4.33 -24.73
CA LEU A 182 3.63 3.96 -25.43
C LEU A 182 3.38 3.08 -26.66
N GLN A 183 2.40 2.16 -26.58
CA GLN A 183 2.02 1.33 -27.71
C GLN A 183 1.39 2.14 -28.84
N GLN A 184 0.56 3.11 -28.51
CA GLN A 184 -0.08 4.00 -29.49
C GLN A 184 0.93 4.96 -30.10
N GLU A 185 1.83 5.54 -29.29
CA GLU A 185 2.92 6.38 -29.77
C GLU A 185 3.81 5.60 -30.75
N LEU A 186 4.18 4.36 -30.44
CA LEU A 186 4.96 3.50 -31.33
C LEU A 186 4.25 3.25 -32.67
N GLU A 187 2.94 3.04 -32.65
CA GLU A 187 2.17 2.86 -33.88
C GLU A 187 2.23 4.10 -34.78
N VAL A 188 2.10 5.29 -34.18
CA VAL A 188 2.22 6.57 -34.91
C VAL A 188 3.62 6.76 -35.46
N VAL A 189 4.66 6.51 -34.66
CA VAL A 189 6.07 6.66 -35.11
C VAL A 189 6.38 5.66 -36.22
N ASN A 190 5.87 4.41 -36.16
CA ASN A 190 6.05 3.45 -37.25
C ASN A 190 5.44 3.94 -38.57
N LYS A 191 4.27 4.55 -38.55
CA LYS A 191 3.65 5.18 -39.72
C LYS A 191 4.48 6.34 -40.24
N ASN A 192 5.04 7.16 -39.34
CA ASN A 192 5.89 8.29 -39.70
C ASN A 192 7.21 7.81 -40.36
N VAL A 193 7.86 6.75 -39.83
CA VAL A 193 9.07 6.16 -40.42
C VAL A 193 8.78 5.70 -41.85
N ALA A 194 7.70 4.95 -42.07
CA ALA A 194 7.30 4.46 -43.38
C ALA A 194 7.05 5.62 -44.38
N SER A 195 6.39 6.69 -43.94
CA SER A 195 6.18 7.89 -44.74
C SER A 195 7.49 8.62 -45.09
N GLN A 196 8.42 8.71 -44.13
CA GLN A 196 9.74 9.33 -44.38
C GLN A 196 10.61 8.49 -45.30
N GLU A 197 10.52 7.16 -45.27
CA GLU A 197 11.20 6.27 -46.23
C GLU A 197 10.68 6.52 -47.66
N GLU A 198 9.36 6.68 -47.83
CA GLU A 198 8.78 7.02 -49.14
C GLU A 198 9.21 8.38 -49.62
N VAL A 199 9.22 9.41 -48.78
CA VAL A 199 9.71 10.77 -49.09
C VAL A 199 11.17 10.70 -49.49
N LEU A 200 12.02 9.99 -48.79
CA LEU A 200 13.43 9.80 -49.17
C LEU A 200 13.58 9.18 -50.57
N LYS A 201 12.84 8.09 -50.82
CA LYS A 201 12.85 7.41 -52.13
C LYS A 201 12.46 8.34 -53.27
N ILE A 202 11.41 9.15 -53.12
CA ILE A 202 10.99 10.15 -54.10
C ILE A 202 12.08 11.20 -54.30
N THR A 203 12.70 11.67 -53.22
CA THR A 203 13.75 12.71 -53.28
C THR A 203 15.01 12.17 -53.97
N GLU A 204 15.38 10.90 -53.72
CA GLU A 204 16.51 10.27 -54.42
C GLU A 204 16.25 10.12 -55.92
N VAL A 205 15.04 9.76 -56.34
CA VAL A 205 14.65 9.71 -57.77
C VAL A 205 14.74 11.10 -58.38
N ARG A 206 14.24 12.14 -57.73
CA ARG A 206 14.32 13.54 -58.21
C ARG A 206 15.77 14.04 -58.30
N TYR A 207 16.65 13.65 -57.41
CA TYR A 207 18.05 13.97 -57.47
C TYR A 207 18.72 13.31 -58.67
N ASN A 208 18.46 12.04 -58.90
CA ASN A 208 19.03 11.32 -60.06
C ASN A 208 18.57 11.88 -61.41
N THR A 209 17.42 12.55 -61.46
CA THR A 209 16.90 13.26 -62.64
C THR A 209 17.35 14.73 -62.70
N GLY A 210 18.16 15.20 -61.74
CA GLY A 210 18.69 16.57 -61.73
C GLY A 210 17.70 17.64 -61.26
N LEU A 211 16.54 17.24 -60.71
CA LEU A 211 15.48 18.17 -60.29
C LEU A 211 15.67 18.76 -58.89
N VAL A 212 16.49 18.14 -58.03
CA VAL A 212 16.76 18.63 -56.67
C VAL A 212 18.24 18.53 -56.32
N ALA A 213 18.68 19.26 -55.31
CA ALA A 213 20.07 19.29 -54.86
C ALA A 213 20.42 18.08 -53.96
N LYS A 214 21.71 17.74 -53.89
CA LYS A 214 22.19 16.71 -52.94
C LYS A 214 21.89 17.04 -51.46
N LEU A 215 21.74 18.34 -51.16
CA LEU A 215 21.35 18.83 -49.85
C LEU A 215 19.98 18.31 -49.46
N ASP A 216 19.01 18.28 -50.37
CA ASP A 216 17.63 17.84 -50.11
C ASP A 216 17.59 16.35 -49.74
N VAL A 217 18.42 15.52 -50.42
CA VAL A 217 18.58 14.11 -50.06
C VAL A 217 19.20 13.94 -48.67
N ALA A 218 20.21 14.77 -48.36
CA ALA A 218 20.85 14.72 -47.03
C ALA A 218 19.87 15.12 -45.92
N GLN A 219 19.00 16.12 -46.14
CA GLN A 219 17.95 16.52 -45.20
C GLN A 219 16.93 15.43 -45.04
N ALA A 220 16.42 14.82 -46.12
CA ALA A 220 15.46 13.71 -46.03
C ALA A 220 16.02 12.52 -45.21
N LYS A 221 17.31 12.16 -45.44
CA LYS A 221 18.01 11.14 -44.66
C LYS A 221 18.12 11.51 -43.19
N SER A 222 18.45 12.76 -42.87
CA SER A 222 18.57 13.25 -41.50
C SER A 222 17.25 13.12 -40.77
N VAL A 223 16.12 13.50 -41.39
CA VAL A 223 14.78 13.38 -40.80
C VAL A 223 14.42 11.91 -40.58
N LEU A 224 14.66 11.04 -41.58
CA LEU A 224 14.38 9.60 -41.42
C LEU A 224 15.15 8.98 -40.26
N TYR A 225 16.47 9.25 -40.16
CA TYR A 225 17.29 8.70 -39.09
C TYR A 225 16.92 9.26 -37.74
N SER A 226 16.52 10.52 -37.63
CA SER A 226 16.01 11.12 -36.42
C SER A 226 14.72 10.44 -35.95
N THR A 227 13.76 10.22 -36.86
CA THR A 227 12.48 9.53 -36.55
C THR A 227 12.73 8.08 -36.20
N SER A 228 13.64 7.40 -36.88
CA SER A 228 14.06 6.02 -36.57
C SER A 228 14.73 5.90 -35.20
N GLY A 229 15.50 6.91 -34.80
CA GLY A 229 16.07 7.02 -33.45
C GLY A 229 14.98 7.08 -32.37
N THR A 230 13.93 7.89 -32.61
CA THR A 230 12.76 7.95 -31.71
C THR A 230 12.06 6.59 -31.59
N GLN A 231 11.89 5.90 -32.73
CA GLN A 231 11.30 4.54 -32.74
C GLN A 231 12.10 3.57 -31.85
N MET A 232 13.42 3.55 -31.94
CA MET A 232 14.28 2.69 -31.11
C MET A 232 14.21 3.06 -29.64
N ALA A 233 14.12 4.35 -29.31
CA ALA A 233 13.94 4.81 -27.95
C ALA A 233 12.63 4.32 -27.36
N LEU A 234 11.52 4.32 -28.13
CA LEU A 234 10.23 3.79 -27.70
C LEU A 234 10.26 2.27 -27.49
N TYR A 235 10.88 1.51 -28.39
CA TYR A 235 11.10 0.08 -28.18
C TYR A 235 11.87 -0.20 -26.88
N SER A 236 12.91 0.59 -26.62
CA SER A 236 13.67 0.48 -25.37
C SER A 236 12.81 0.79 -24.15
N ARG A 237 12.00 1.86 -24.17
CA ARG A 237 11.08 2.22 -23.08
C ARG A 237 10.04 1.13 -22.82
N ILE A 238 9.41 0.60 -23.86
CA ILE A 238 8.46 -0.53 -23.76
C ILE A 238 9.17 -1.78 -23.20
N SER A 239 10.36 -2.09 -23.68
CA SER A 239 11.16 -3.21 -23.18
C SER A 239 11.63 -2.98 -21.74
N PHE A 240 11.94 -1.75 -21.34
CA PHE A 240 12.29 -1.41 -19.97
C PHE A 240 11.09 -1.51 -19.04
N CYS A 241 9.91 -1.06 -19.42
CA CYS A 241 8.69 -1.39 -18.73
C CYS A 241 8.52 -2.92 -18.56
N HIS A 242 9.09 -3.69 -19.48
CA HIS A 242 9.08 -5.14 -19.47
C HIS A 242 10.20 -5.77 -18.60
N SER A 243 11.41 -5.19 -18.58
CA SER A 243 12.61 -5.80 -17.98
C SER A 243 13.08 -5.19 -16.65
N SER A 244 12.66 -4.00 -16.28
CA SER A 244 13.11 -3.31 -15.05
C SER A 244 12.78 -4.07 -13.77
N HIS A 245 12.20 -5.24 -13.93
CA HIS A 245 11.80 -6.15 -12.86
C HIS A 245 12.66 -7.39 -12.66
N ARG A 246 13.66 -7.61 -13.47
CA ARG A 246 14.50 -8.80 -13.30
C ARG A 246 15.71 -8.62 -12.40
N SER A 247 16.08 -7.41 -12.07
CA SER A 247 17.28 -7.19 -11.25
C SER A 247 17.15 -6.05 -10.27
N ARG A 248 17.30 -6.42 -9.01
CA ARG A 248 17.62 -5.63 -7.83
C ARG A 248 16.45 -5.19 -6.97
N HIS A 249 16.49 -5.80 -5.81
CA HIS A 249 15.89 -5.45 -4.52
C HIS A 249 14.47 -5.94 -4.24
N GLY A 250 14.43 -6.87 -3.34
CA GLY A 250 13.46 -7.46 -2.45
C GLY A 250 12.24 -6.67 -1.99
N TYR A 251 11.55 -5.95 -2.88
CA TYR A 251 10.25 -5.37 -2.59
C TYR A 251 9.20 -6.09 -3.44
N ALA A 252 8.55 -7.05 -2.83
CA ALA A 252 7.55 -7.93 -3.43
C ALA A 252 6.37 -7.22 -4.11
N THR A 253 6.10 -5.96 -3.76
CA THR A 253 5.00 -5.15 -4.31
C THR A 253 5.17 -4.78 -5.78
N LYS A 254 6.40 -4.53 -6.24
CA LYS A 254 6.66 -4.21 -7.65
C LYS A 254 6.65 -5.43 -8.57
N ILE A 255 6.93 -6.63 -8.04
CA ILE A 255 7.01 -7.87 -8.81
C ILE A 255 5.65 -8.27 -9.40
N THR A 256 4.57 -8.03 -8.66
CA THR A 256 3.24 -8.49 -9.06
C THR A 256 2.68 -7.66 -10.22
N THR A 257 2.81 -6.34 -10.16
CA THR A 257 2.29 -5.44 -11.22
C THR A 257 3.00 -5.65 -12.55
N VAL A 258 4.28 -5.97 -12.54
CA VAL A 258 5.09 -6.14 -13.75
C VAL A 258 4.99 -7.56 -14.34
N ASN A 259 4.85 -8.60 -13.52
CA ASN A 259 4.53 -9.94 -14.05
C ASN A 259 3.16 -9.95 -14.76
N ILE A 260 2.25 -9.09 -14.34
CA ILE A 260 0.95 -8.90 -14.97
C ILE A 260 1.11 -8.18 -16.32
N LEU A 261 1.92 -7.11 -16.37
CA LEU A 261 2.28 -6.41 -17.60
C LEU A 261 3.07 -7.31 -18.58
N PHE A 262 3.93 -8.19 -18.04
CA PHE A 262 4.67 -9.20 -18.80
C PHE A 262 3.74 -10.21 -19.49
N ALA A 263 2.72 -10.70 -18.80
CA ALA A 263 1.75 -11.63 -19.38
C ALA A 263 0.95 -10.98 -20.53
N LEU A 264 0.65 -9.68 -20.45
CA LEU A 264 -0.05 -8.94 -21.51
C LEU A 264 0.84 -8.66 -22.72
N CYS A 265 2.09 -8.28 -22.54
CA CYS A 265 3.04 -8.08 -23.64
C CYS A 265 3.29 -9.41 -24.39
N ASN A 266 3.49 -10.51 -23.68
CA ASN A 266 3.69 -11.83 -24.30
C ASN A 266 2.43 -12.36 -25.00
N ALA A 267 1.23 -12.08 -24.49
CA ALA A 267 -0.01 -12.47 -25.18
C ALA A 267 -0.14 -11.76 -26.54
N ARG A 268 0.27 -10.49 -26.64
CA ARG A 268 0.19 -9.76 -27.91
C ARG A 268 1.35 -10.09 -28.88
N ALA A 269 2.54 -10.43 -28.39
CA ALA A 269 3.65 -10.90 -29.20
C ALA A 269 3.31 -12.23 -29.89
N ARG A 270 2.51 -13.10 -29.26
CA ARG A 270 2.02 -14.35 -29.87
C ARG A 270 0.91 -14.14 -30.90
N PHE A 271 0.12 -13.06 -30.81
CA PHE A 271 -0.95 -12.76 -31.76
C PHE A 271 -0.51 -11.85 -32.91
N GLY A 272 0.61 -11.10 -32.78
CA GLY A 272 1.15 -10.20 -33.81
C GLY A 272 2.14 -10.84 -34.78
N SER A 273 2.58 -12.07 -34.55
CA SER A 273 3.64 -12.77 -35.33
C SER A 273 3.12 -13.61 -36.50
N SER A 274 1.96 -13.29 -37.06
CA SER A 274 1.41 -14.05 -38.19
C SER A 274 1.80 -13.48 -39.58
N ARG A 275 2.64 -12.46 -39.67
CA ARG A 275 3.22 -12.05 -40.97
C ARG A 275 4.58 -11.41 -40.76
N ASN A 276 5.61 -12.13 -41.02
CA ASN A 276 7.05 -11.83 -41.13
C ASN A 276 7.87 -12.37 -39.96
N GLY A 277 8.56 -13.47 -40.30
CA GLY A 277 9.44 -14.17 -39.39
C GLY A 277 10.62 -13.31 -38.94
N TRP A 278 10.72 -13.18 -37.61
CA TRP A 278 11.99 -12.84 -36.96
C TRP A 278 12.31 -14.00 -36.02
N VAL A 279 13.37 -14.70 -36.39
CA VAL A 279 14.03 -15.72 -35.58
C VAL A 279 14.67 -15.01 -34.39
N ILE A 280 14.21 -15.30 -33.19
CA ILE A 280 14.97 -14.97 -31.98
C ILE A 280 15.81 -16.21 -31.67
N LEU A 281 17.10 -16.10 -31.94
CA LEU A 281 18.09 -17.04 -31.42
C LEU A 281 18.23 -16.82 -29.91
N THR A 282 18.27 -17.89 -29.19
CA THR A 282 18.47 -18.21 -27.77
C THR A 282 19.31 -17.22 -26.96
#